data_6812678b5e5ac80fcea6c3c49188e472
#
_entry.id   6812678b5e5ac80fcea6c3c49188e472
#
_cell.length_a   1.000
_cell.length_b   1.000
_cell.length_c   1.000
_cell.angle_alpha   90.00
_cell.angle_beta   90.00
_cell.angle_gamma   90.00
#
_symmetry.space_group_name_H-M   'P 1'
#
loop_
_entity.id
_entity.type
_entity.pdbx_description
1 polymer ?
#
loop_
_entity_poly.entity_id
_entity_poly.type
_entity_poly.pdbx_seq_one_letter_code
_entity_poly.pdbx_strand_id
1 'polypeptide(L)'
;MEVTSAPYQYLPPALRREINAMLHQAYQCEGELDPDERLHRPALEARSFCLASHGRLAAYASVLGKDIIHQGLVFSLGSLSCVATRPEMRGRGLGERVVAAASDWLRTCGRYDIAAFSCDAGLLPFYRRAAGWEAADVVLIANGDDCALRSDALGKIVVLELLSERAKRAEASFRGSAVNLGLPPGEFI
;
A
#
# COMPACT_ATOMS: atom_id res chain seq x y z
N MET A 1 1.41 21.85 8.05
CA MET A 1 0.56 20.81 7.43
C MET A 1 0.85 19.50 8.13
N GLU A 2 -0.15 18.86 8.70
CA GLU A 2 -0.04 17.60 9.43
C GLU A 2 -0.73 16.49 8.64
N VAL A 3 -0.23 15.25 8.73
CA VAL A 3 -0.88 14.08 8.15
C VAL A 3 -1.94 13.61 9.14
N THR A 4 -3.19 13.53 8.69
CA THR A 4 -4.29 12.96 9.45
C THR A 4 -4.50 11.50 9.04
N SER A 5 -4.91 10.63 9.97
CA SER A 5 -5.22 9.24 9.63
C SER A 5 -6.51 8.76 10.27
N ALA A 6 -7.28 7.99 9.51
CA ALA A 6 -8.51 7.34 9.96
C ALA A 6 -8.78 6.06 9.16
N PRO A 7 -9.55 5.10 9.70
CA PRO A 7 -10.07 4.01 8.87
C PRO A 7 -10.89 4.57 7.69
N TYR A 8 -10.65 4.04 6.48
CA TYR A 8 -11.27 4.56 5.25
C TYR A 8 -12.80 4.60 5.33
N GLN A 9 -13.41 3.62 5.94
CA GLN A 9 -14.87 3.53 6.07
C GLN A 9 -15.50 4.69 6.88
N TYR A 10 -14.72 5.36 7.72
CA TYR A 10 -15.19 6.48 8.54
C TYR A 10 -14.83 7.85 7.96
N LEU A 11 -14.18 7.89 6.79
CA LEU A 11 -13.92 9.15 6.11
C LEU A 11 -15.24 9.79 5.62
N PRO A 12 -15.37 11.13 5.72
CA PRO A 12 -16.51 11.84 5.15
C PRO A 12 -16.65 11.54 3.64
N PRO A 13 -17.88 11.41 3.10
CA PRO A 13 -18.10 11.16 1.68
C PRO A 13 -17.37 12.16 0.77
N ALA A 14 -17.38 13.44 1.11
CA ALA A 14 -16.69 14.47 0.34
C ALA A 14 -15.18 14.20 0.23
N LEU A 15 -14.53 13.76 1.31
CA LEU A 15 -13.10 13.43 1.31
C LEU A 15 -12.82 12.17 0.47
N ARG A 16 -13.70 11.16 0.54
CA ARG A 16 -13.56 9.94 -0.31
C ARG A 16 -13.65 10.28 -1.79
N ARG A 17 -14.61 11.16 -2.19
CA ARG A 17 -14.69 11.66 -3.57
C ARG A 17 -13.44 12.41 -4.00
N GLU A 18 -12.88 13.22 -3.11
CA GLU A 18 -11.64 13.96 -3.39
C GLU A 18 -10.44 13.02 -3.54
N ILE A 19 -10.37 11.93 -2.74
CA ILE A 19 -9.36 10.87 -2.88
C ILE A 19 -9.50 10.20 -4.24
N ASN A 20 -10.71 9.75 -4.62
CA ASN A 20 -10.95 9.09 -5.89
C ASN A 20 -10.54 9.98 -7.07
N ALA A 21 -10.95 11.24 -7.08
CA ALA A 21 -10.58 12.19 -8.13
C ALA A 21 -9.05 12.41 -8.21
N MET A 22 -8.38 12.50 -7.06
CA MET A 22 -6.92 12.67 -7.03
C MET A 22 -6.19 11.42 -7.54
N LEU A 23 -6.63 10.22 -7.17
CA LEU A 23 -6.01 8.97 -7.62
C LEU A 23 -6.25 8.75 -9.12
N HIS A 24 -7.47 8.97 -9.60
CA HIS A 24 -7.79 8.89 -11.02
C HIS A 24 -6.87 9.79 -11.87
N GLN A 25 -6.67 11.03 -11.45
CA GLN A 25 -5.75 11.96 -12.11
C GLN A 25 -4.27 11.53 -11.96
N ALA A 26 -3.85 11.11 -10.77
CA ALA A 26 -2.45 10.78 -10.47
C ALA A 26 -1.98 9.51 -11.20
N TYR A 27 -2.86 8.54 -11.37
CA TYR A 27 -2.60 7.28 -12.07
C TYR A 27 -2.99 7.30 -13.55
N GLN A 28 -3.53 8.43 -14.04
CA GLN A 28 -3.95 8.57 -15.42
C GLN A 28 -4.93 7.45 -15.85
N CYS A 29 -5.87 7.12 -14.95
CA CYS A 29 -6.84 6.07 -15.21
C CYS A 29 -7.67 6.40 -16.47
N GLU A 30 -7.86 5.39 -17.33
CA GLU A 30 -8.73 5.50 -18.48
C GLU A 30 -10.21 5.39 -18.04
N GLY A 31 -11.10 6.06 -18.79
CA GLY A 31 -12.53 6.01 -18.54
C GLY A 31 -13.05 7.16 -17.68
N GLU A 32 -14.37 7.12 -17.44
CA GLU A 32 -15.07 8.13 -16.65
C GLU A 32 -14.90 7.83 -15.15
N LEU A 33 -14.61 8.89 -14.38
CA LEU A 33 -14.49 8.78 -12.92
C LEU A 33 -15.86 8.57 -12.29
N ASP A 34 -16.05 7.47 -11.57
CA ASP A 34 -17.12 7.38 -10.57
C ASP A 34 -16.60 7.92 -9.23
N PRO A 35 -17.00 9.12 -8.80
CA PRO A 35 -16.51 9.73 -7.58
C PRO A 35 -16.97 8.98 -6.32
N ASP A 36 -18.04 8.21 -6.39
CA ASP A 36 -18.61 7.46 -5.26
C ASP A 36 -18.19 5.99 -5.24
N GLU A 37 -17.36 5.55 -6.20
CA GLU A 37 -16.80 4.22 -6.21
C GLU A 37 -16.04 3.93 -4.90
N ARG A 38 -16.23 2.71 -4.39
CA ARG A 38 -15.52 2.28 -3.19
C ARG A 38 -14.07 1.89 -3.54
N LEU A 39 -13.13 2.73 -3.16
CA LEU A 39 -11.70 2.52 -3.42
C LEU A 39 -11.14 1.23 -2.78
N HIS A 40 -11.59 0.89 -1.58
CA HIS A 40 -11.06 -0.25 -0.84
C HIS A 40 -12.19 -1.19 -0.39
N ARG A 41 -11.98 -2.49 -0.57
CA ARG A 41 -12.88 -3.52 -0.04
C ARG A 41 -12.88 -3.49 1.50
N PRO A 42 -14.03 -3.66 2.16
CA PRO A 42 -14.10 -3.69 3.62
C PRO A 42 -13.19 -4.74 4.26
N ALA A 43 -13.04 -5.91 3.60
CA ALA A 43 -12.19 -7.00 4.06
C ALA A 43 -10.69 -6.66 4.13
N LEU A 44 -10.25 -5.57 3.49
CA LEU A 44 -8.87 -5.10 3.56
C LEU A 44 -8.63 -4.09 4.69
N GLU A 45 -9.64 -3.79 5.48
CA GLU A 45 -9.54 -2.91 6.67
C GLU A 45 -8.71 -1.64 6.45
N ALA A 46 -8.89 -1.01 5.30
CA ALA A 46 -8.06 0.10 4.84
C ALA A 46 -8.00 1.25 5.84
N ARG A 47 -6.78 1.72 6.12
CA ARG A 47 -6.52 2.95 6.86
C ARG A 47 -5.93 4.00 5.93
N SER A 48 -6.54 5.17 5.92
CA SER A 48 -6.15 6.31 5.09
C SER A 48 -5.22 7.25 5.84
N PHE A 49 -4.26 7.82 5.10
CA PHE A 49 -3.35 8.87 5.52
C PHE A 49 -3.49 10.02 4.54
N CYS A 50 -4.00 11.14 5.02
CA CYS A 50 -4.34 12.31 4.22
C CYS A 50 -3.51 13.52 4.63
N LEU A 51 -2.95 14.21 3.67
CA LEU A 51 -2.31 15.50 3.88
C LEU A 51 -3.03 16.56 3.07
N ALA A 52 -3.59 17.55 3.76
CA ALA A 52 -4.27 18.67 3.13
C ALA A 52 -3.37 19.90 3.06
N SER A 53 -3.51 20.66 1.99
CA SER A 53 -2.87 21.97 1.79
C SER A 53 -3.92 22.97 1.32
N HIS A 54 -4.04 24.08 2.01
CA HIS A 54 -5.05 25.13 1.72
C HIS A 54 -6.49 24.59 1.60
N GLY A 55 -6.87 23.68 2.51
CA GLY A 55 -8.21 23.10 2.57
C GLY A 55 -8.50 22.02 1.49
N ARG A 56 -7.53 21.63 0.68
CA ARG A 56 -7.66 20.58 -0.35
C ARG A 56 -6.72 19.42 -0.07
N LEU A 57 -7.13 18.20 -0.38
CA LEU A 57 -6.28 17.03 -0.30
C LEU A 57 -5.10 17.19 -1.26
N ALA A 58 -3.88 17.12 -0.74
CA ALA A 58 -2.64 17.32 -1.48
C ALA A 58 -1.87 16.02 -1.73
N ALA A 59 -1.88 15.10 -0.75
CA ALA A 59 -1.27 13.79 -0.87
C ALA A 59 -2.06 12.76 -0.06
N TYR A 60 -2.01 11.52 -0.51
CA TYR A 60 -2.71 10.38 0.06
C TYR A 60 -1.83 9.14 0.05
N ALA A 61 -2.01 8.32 1.06
CA ALA A 61 -1.56 6.93 1.11
C ALA A 61 -2.59 6.12 1.88
N SER A 62 -2.66 4.83 1.63
CA SER A 62 -3.43 3.90 2.46
C SER A 62 -2.57 2.74 2.92
N VAL A 63 -2.98 2.14 4.03
CA VAL A 63 -2.50 0.84 4.49
C VAL A 63 -3.69 -0.11 4.42
N LEU A 64 -3.50 -1.21 3.70
CA LEU A 64 -4.44 -2.32 3.59
C LEU A 64 -3.99 -3.42 4.53
N GLY A 65 -4.93 -4.08 5.20
CA GLY A 65 -4.65 -5.16 6.13
C GLY A 65 -5.39 -6.44 5.76
N LYS A 66 -4.72 -7.58 5.84
CA LYS A 66 -5.33 -8.90 5.71
C LYS A 66 -4.42 -10.00 6.25
N ASP A 67 -4.97 -11.17 6.48
CA ASP A 67 -4.18 -12.36 6.74
C ASP A 67 -3.78 -13.06 5.43
N ILE A 68 -2.59 -13.63 5.43
CA ILE A 68 -2.06 -14.48 4.37
C ILE A 68 -1.56 -15.80 4.96
N ILE A 69 -1.50 -16.83 4.12
CA ILE A 69 -0.87 -18.11 4.49
C ILE A 69 0.44 -18.23 3.72
N HIS A 70 1.55 -18.38 4.45
CA HIS A 70 2.85 -18.62 3.86
C HIS A 70 3.49 -19.84 4.51
N GLN A 71 3.83 -20.86 3.71
CA GLN A 71 4.38 -22.15 4.15
C GLN A 71 3.61 -22.77 5.34
N GLY A 72 2.26 -22.74 5.27
CA GLY A 72 1.37 -23.31 6.28
C GLY A 72 1.19 -22.46 7.55
N LEU A 73 1.85 -21.32 7.66
CA LEU A 73 1.69 -20.38 8.76
C LEU A 73 0.84 -19.18 8.33
N VAL A 74 -0.03 -18.72 9.23
CA VAL A 74 -0.83 -17.50 9.01
C VAL A 74 -0.02 -16.30 9.48
N PHE A 75 0.11 -15.27 8.64
CA PHE A 75 0.71 -13.97 8.98
C PHE A 75 -0.26 -12.85 8.69
N SER A 76 -0.36 -11.89 9.60
CA SER A 76 -1.07 -10.64 9.32
C SER A 76 -0.19 -9.71 8.50
N LEU A 77 -0.68 -9.37 7.30
CA LEU A 77 -0.02 -8.51 6.33
C LEU A 77 -0.59 -7.10 6.40
N GLY A 78 0.29 -6.09 6.50
CA GLY A 78 0.00 -4.71 6.18
C GLY A 78 0.63 -4.30 4.85
N SER A 79 -0.12 -3.70 3.95
CA SER A 79 0.39 -3.26 2.65
C SER A 79 0.20 -1.77 2.44
N LEU A 80 1.28 -1.06 2.13
CA LEU A 80 1.19 0.32 1.66
C LEU A 80 0.60 0.34 0.25
N SER A 81 -0.43 1.15 0.02
CA SER A 81 -1.18 1.20 -1.24
C SER A 81 -1.66 2.61 -1.57
N CYS A 82 -2.06 2.82 -2.82
CA CYS A 82 -2.68 4.05 -3.31
C CYS A 82 -1.90 5.33 -2.96
N VAL A 83 -0.57 5.27 -3.06
CA VAL A 83 0.30 6.44 -2.78
C VAL A 83 0.22 7.44 -3.91
N ALA A 84 -0.30 8.63 -3.65
CA ALA A 84 -0.43 9.67 -4.65
C ALA A 84 -0.20 11.07 -4.09
N THR A 85 0.27 11.97 -4.95
CA THR A 85 0.34 13.42 -4.71
C THR A 85 -0.26 14.11 -5.91
N ARG A 86 -1.09 15.12 -5.68
CA ARG A 86 -1.65 15.95 -6.76
C ARG A 86 -0.56 16.39 -7.71
N PRO A 87 -0.72 16.25 -9.03
CA PRO A 87 0.31 16.58 -10.01
C PRO A 87 0.91 17.99 -9.82
N GLU A 88 0.05 18.98 -9.59
CA GLU A 88 0.45 20.39 -9.39
C GLU A 88 1.14 20.66 -8.03
N MET A 89 1.17 19.68 -7.14
CA MET A 89 1.80 19.77 -5.81
C MET A 89 3.01 18.84 -5.65
N ARG A 90 3.41 18.14 -6.72
CA ARG A 90 4.60 17.28 -6.72
C ARG A 90 5.88 18.08 -6.48
N GLY A 91 6.95 17.40 -6.10
CA GLY A 91 8.26 18.03 -5.84
C GLY A 91 8.36 18.82 -4.52
N ARG A 92 7.31 18.77 -3.66
CA ARG A 92 7.27 19.51 -2.38
C ARG A 92 7.41 18.59 -1.15
N GLY A 93 7.80 17.34 -1.33
CA GLY A 93 7.95 16.36 -0.24
C GLY A 93 6.64 15.86 0.37
N LEU A 94 5.46 16.22 -0.19
CA LEU A 94 4.17 15.87 0.41
C LEU A 94 3.90 14.37 0.37
N GLY A 95 4.28 13.71 -0.74
CA GLY A 95 4.18 12.25 -0.87
C GLY A 95 5.07 11.52 0.15
N GLU A 96 6.31 12.00 0.36
CA GLU A 96 7.21 11.41 1.37
C GLU A 96 6.59 11.49 2.77
N ARG A 97 5.91 12.58 3.10
CA ARG A 97 5.28 12.77 4.42
C ARG A 97 4.14 11.81 4.68
N VAL A 98 3.25 11.55 3.70
CA VAL A 98 2.16 10.57 3.89
C VAL A 98 2.70 9.15 3.92
N VAL A 99 3.74 8.83 3.13
CA VAL A 99 4.42 7.53 3.18
C VAL A 99 5.12 7.33 4.51
N ALA A 100 5.84 8.33 5.02
CA ALA A 100 6.49 8.26 6.33
C ALA A 100 5.45 7.96 7.43
N ALA A 101 4.36 8.74 7.49
CA ALA A 101 3.32 8.55 8.50
C ALA A 101 2.63 7.17 8.40
N ALA A 102 2.36 6.69 7.18
CA ALA A 102 1.77 5.38 6.97
C ALA A 102 2.72 4.24 7.37
N SER A 103 4.02 4.39 7.05
CA SER A 103 5.06 3.42 7.38
C SER A 103 5.32 3.35 8.89
N ASP A 104 5.38 4.49 9.55
CA ASP A 104 5.54 4.55 11.02
C ASP A 104 4.35 3.88 11.71
N TRP A 105 3.13 4.15 11.22
CA TRP A 105 1.96 3.48 11.76
C TRP A 105 2.00 1.96 11.51
N LEU A 106 2.38 1.49 10.33
CA LEU A 106 2.55 0.06 10.02
C LEU A 106 3.48 -0.62 11.03
N ARG A 107 4.62 0.01 11.34
CA ARG A 107 5.65 -0.53 12.24
C ARG A 107 5.26 -0.50 13.71
N THR A 108 4.44 0.46 14.11
CA THR A 108 4.16 0.74 15.53
C THR A 108 2.77 0.31 16.01
N CYS A 109 1.83 0.06 15.09
CA CYS A 109 0.44 -0.28 15.49
C CYS A 109 0.28 -1.66 16.14
N GLY A 110 1.28 -2.53 16.04
CA GLY A 110 1.28 -3.88 16.63
C GLY A 110 0.27 -4.86 16.01
N ARG A 111 -0.30 -4.52 14.82
CA ARG A 111 -1.34 -5.33 14.16
C ARG A 111 -0.81 -6.32 13.14
N TYR A 112 0.36 -6.07 12.58
CA TYR A 112 0.88 -6.81 11.45
C TYR A 112 2.16 -7.56 11.80
N ASP A 113 2.27 -8.77 11.26
CA ASP A 113 3.49 -9.56 11.34
C ASP A 113 4.50 -9.13 10.28
N ILE A 114 3.99 -8.79 9.09
CA ILE A 114 4.79 -8.37 7.93
C ILE A 114 4.19 -7.13 7.30
N ALA A 115 5.05 -6.32 6.72
CA ALA A 115 4.66 -5.27 5.79
C ALA A 115 5.22 -5.61 4.40
N ALA A 116 4.37 -5.59 3.36
CA ALA A 116 4.83 -5.81 1.99
C ALA A 116 3.98 -5.02 0.99
N PHE A 117 4.63 -4.54 -0.06
CA PHE A 117 3.99 -3.93 -1.23
C PHE A 117 4.91 -4.05 -2.45
N SER A 118 4.38 -3.73 -3.62
CA SER A 118 5.18 -3.69 -4.84
C SER A 118 5.21 -2.28 -5.43
N CYS A 119 6.29 -1.94 -6.12
CA CYS A 119 6.43 -0.66 -6.82
C CYS A 119 7.29 -0.78 -8.07
N ASP A 120 7.23 0.21 -8.96
CA ASP A 120 8.17 0.35 -10.05
C ASP A 120 9.59 0.57 -9.53
N ALA A 121 10.60 0.02 -10.20
CA ALA A 121 12.00 0.12 -9.80
C ALA A 121 12.44 1.60 -9.62
N GLY A 122 11.95 2.50 -10.46
CA GLY A 122 12.20 3.94 -10.36
C GLY A 122 11.65 4.62 -9.10
N LEU A 123 10.68 3.99 -8.42
CA LEU A 123 10.07 4.52 -7.19
C LEU A 123 10.77 4.04 -5.91
N LEU A 124 11.59 3.00 -5.96
CA LEU A 124 12.29 2.51 -4.77
C LEU A 124 13.13 3.60 -4.07
N PRO A 125 13.90 4.48 -4.78
CA PRO A 125 14.60 5.58 -4.13
C PRO A 125 13.69 6.56 -3.37
N PHE A 126 12.46 6.77 -3.86
CA PHE A 126 11.45 7.57 -3.16
C PHE A 126 11.03 6.91 -1.84
N TYR A 127 10.70 5.61 -1.84
CA TYR A 127 10.31 4.88 -0.65
C TYR A 127 11.45 4.75 0.37
N ARG A 128 12.70 4.61 -0.11
CA ARG A 128 13.89 4.65 0.74
C ARG A 128 14.01 5.97 1.50
N ARG A 129 13.91 7.09 0.79
CA ARG A 129 13.98 8.42 1.42
C ARG A 129 12.83 8.69 2.36
N ALA A 130 11.62 8.28 1.97
CA ALA A 130 10.41 8.54 2.76
C ALA A 130 10.39 7.78 4.09
N ALA A 131 10.82 6.51 4.09
CA ALA A 131 10.63 5.64 5.25
C ALA A 131 11.63 4.49 5.37
N GLY A 132 12.77 4.52 4.66
CA GLY A 132 13.82 3.50 4.76
C GLY A 132 13.44 2.13 4.17
N TRP A 133 12.47 2.07 3.25
CA TRP A 133 12.06 0.82 2.63
C TRP A 133 13.13 0.24 1.71
N GLU A 134 13.38 -1.06 1.80
CA GLU A 134 14.38 -1.75 0.99
C GLU A 134 13.74 -2.86 0.14
N ALA A 135 14.35 -3.13 -1.02
CA ALA A 135 13.94 -4.23 -1.87
C ALA A 135 14.19 -5.57 -1.20
N ALA A 136 13.25 -6.50 -1.35
CA ALA A 136 13.33 -7.84 -0.83
C ALA A 136 13.40 -8.86 -1.99
N ASP A 137 14.12 -9.95 -1.76
CA ASP A 137 14.16 -11.10 -2.68
C ASP A 137 12.93 -11.98 -2.45
N VAL A 138 11.78 -11.48 -2.89
CA VAL A 138 10.46 -12.12 -2.74
C VAL A 138 9.64 -11.81 -3.98
N VAL A 139 8.79 -12.74 -4.40
CA VAL A 139 7.76 -12.51 -5.42
C VAL A 139 6.39 -12.46 -4.75
N LEU A 140 5.61 -11.41 -4.98
CA LEU A 140 4.20 -11.38 -4.60
C LEU A 140 3.35 -11.97 -5.72
N ILE A 141 2.40 -12.84 -5.35
CA ILE A 141 1.43 -13.47 -6.26
C ILE A 141 0.03 -13.10 -5.77
N ALA A 142 -0.83 -12.65 -6.67
CA ALA A 142 -2.18 -12.20 -6.32
C ALA A 142 -3.01 -13.29 -5.64
N ASN A 143 -3.03 -14.48 -6.23
CA ASN A 143 -3.80 -15.63 -5.74
C ASN A 143 -3.17 -16.96 -6.21
N GLY A 144 -3.88 -18.07 -6.05
CA GLY A 144 -3.41 -19.41 -6.44
C GLY A 144 -3.75 -19.83 -7.87
N ASP A 145 -4.27 -18.96 -8.72
CA ASP A 145 -4.68 -19.29 -10.08
C ASP A 145 -3.47 -19.34 -11.02
N ASP A 146 -3.52 -20.16 -12.07
CA ASP A 146 -2.44 -20.32 -13.06
C ASP A 146 -2.11 -18.99 -13.78
N CYS A 147 -3.11 -18.11 -13.93
CA CYS A 147 -2.98 -16.80 -14.58
C CYS A 147 -2.88 -15.64 -13.55
N ALA A 148 -2.56 -15.92 -12.28
CA ALA A 148 -2.48 -14.90 -11.25
C ALA A 148 -1.44 -13.83 -11.59
N LEU A 149 -1.77 -12.57 -11.27
CA LEU A 149 -0.80 -11.47 -11.36
C LEU A 149 0.37 -11.72 -10.42
N ARG A 150 1.58 -11.45 -10.91
CA ARG A 150 2.84 -11.67 -10.19
C ARG A 150 3.72 -10.43 -10.31
N SER A 151 4.37 -10.05 -9.21
CA SER A 151 5.24 -8.86 -9.18
C SER A 151 6.40 -8.95 -10.19
N ASP A 152 7.02 -10.13 -10.35
CA ASP A 152 8.11 -10.35 -11.29
C ASP A 152 7.65 -10.22 -12.75
N ALA A 153 6.50 -10.84 -13.10
CA ALA A 153 5.92 -10.73 -14.45
C ALA A 153 5.47 -9.29 -14.79
N LEU A 154 5.09 -8.50 -13.77
CA LEU A 154 4.73 -7.09 -13.90
C LEU A 154 5.96 -6.15 -13.87
N GLY A 155 7.18 -6.68 -13.74
CA GLY A 155 8.41 -5.89 -13.64
C GLY A 155 8.49 -5.03 -12.37
N LYS A 156 7.81 -5.43 -11.29
CA LYS A 156 7.78 -4.68 -10.02
C LYS A 156 8.88 -5.15 -9.07
N ILE A 157 9.41 -4.21 -8.31
CA ILE A 157 10.22 -4.47 -7.12
C ILE A 157 9.27 -4.73 -5.95
N VAL A 158 9.57 -5.77 -5.17
CA VAL A 158 8.88 -6.05 -3.92
C VAL A 158 9.66 -5.45 -2.75
N VAL A 159 8.95 -4.82 -1.85
CA VAL A 159 9.41 -4.41 -0.54
C VAL A 159 8.74 -5.32 0.48
N LEU A 160 9.52 -5.87 1.43
CA LEU A 160 9.00 -6.68 2.52
C LEU A 160 9.81 -6.41 3.79
N GLU A 161 9.12 -6.17 4.89
CA GLU A 161 9.70 -5.98 6.22
C GLU A 161 9.01 -6.91 7.22
N LEU A 162 9.81 -7.60 8.03
CA LEU A 162 9.33 -8.49 9.09
C LEU A 162 9.17 -7.68 10.38
N LEU A 163 7.94 -7.46 10.81
CA LEU A 163 7.61 -6.56 11.92
C LEU A 163 7.57 -7.29 13.26
N SER A 164 6.96 -8.47 13.31
CA SER A 164 6.85 -9.24 14.56
C SER A 164 8.03 -10.18 14.77
N GLU A 165 8.30 -10.55 16.03
CA GLU A 165 9.30 -11.56 16.35
C GLU A 165 8.98 -12.93 15.75
N ARG A 166 7.68 -13.24 15.55
CA ARG A 166 7.24 -14.46 14.86
C ARG A 166 7.65 -14.44 13.39
N ALA A 167 7.43 -13.33 12.71
CA ALA A 167 7.82 -13.17 11.30
C ALA A 167 9.35 -13.18 11.15
N LYS A 168 10.10 -12.53 12.04
CA LYS A 168 11.57 -12.55 12.04
C LYS A 168 12.13 -13.95 12.20
N ARG A 169 11.54 -14.78 13.07
CA ARG A 169 11.94 -16.21 13.20
C ARG A 169 11.67 -17.02 11.92
N ALA A 170 10.73 -16.60 11.09
CA ALA A 170 10.40 -17.22 9.81
C ALA A 170 11.13 -16.59 8.61
N GLU A 171 12.08 -15.68 8.82
CA GLU A 171 12.77 -14.93 7.75
C GLU A 171 13.27 -15.81 6.62
N ALA A 172 13.88 -16.96 6.93
CA ALA A 172 14.41 -17.89 5.94
C ALA A 172 13.34 -18.42 4.97
N SER A 173 12.06 -18.48 5.41
CA SER A 173 10.94 -18.93 4.57
C SER A 173 10.50 -17.91 3.52
N PHE A 174 10.76 -16.63 3.78
CA PHE A 174 10.42 -15.55 2.84
C PHE A 174 11.49 -15.34 1.77
N ARG A 175 12.76 -15.56 2.09
CA ARG A 175 13.88 -15.29 1.20
C ARG A 175 13.84 -16.16 -0.07
N GLY A 176 13.87 -15.54 -1.25
CA GLY A 176 13.78 -16.23 -2.56
C GLY A 176 12.44 -16.92 -2.81
N SER A 177 11.39 -16.59 -2.05
CA SER A 177 10.11 -17.27 -2.11
C SER A 177 9.02 -16.49 -2.85
N ALA A 178 7.92 -17.17 -3.14
CA ALA A 178 6.69 -16.58 -3.61
C ALA A 178 5.66 -16.51 -2.47
N VAL A 179 5.11 -15.33 -2.24
CA VAL A 179 4.09 -15.05 -1.22
C VAL A 179 2.75 -14.82 -1.90
N ASN A 180 1.80 -15.73 -1.63
CA ASN A 180 0.45 -15.62 -2.14
C ASN A 180 -0.37 -14.67 -1.28
N LEU A 181 -0.91 -13.62 -1.91
CA LEU A 181 -1.70 -12.59 -1.24
C LEU A 181 -3.15 -13.00 -1.01
N GLY A 182 -3.65 -14.04 -1.69
CA GLY A 182 -5.04 -14.49 -1.59
C GLY A 182 -6.04 -13.40 -2.00
N LEU A 183 -5.71 -12.63 -3.04
CA LEU A 183 -6.57 -11.59 -3.60
C LEU A 183 -7.53 -12.17 -4.64
N PRO A 184 -8.66 -11.53 -4.91
CA PRO A 184 -9.51 -11.88 -6.03
C PRO A 184 -8.78 -11.81 -7.38
N PRO A 185 -9.26 -12.53 -8.40
CA PRO A 185 -8.72 -12.44 -9.76
C PRO A 185 -8.71 -10.99 -10.27
N GLY A 186 -7.59 -10.60 -10.90
CA GLY A 186 -7.42 -9.26 -11.46
C GLY A 186 -7.00 -8.17 -10.46
N GLU A 187 -6.95 -8.47 -9.16
CA GLU A 187 -6.47 -7.53 -8.14
C GLU A 187 -5.00 -7.78 -7.80
N PHE A 188 -4.26 -6.69 -7.51
CA PHE A 188 -2.88 -6.71 -7.02
C PHE A 188 -2.61 -5.52 -6.10
N ILE A 189 -1.62 -5.60 -5.18
CA ILE A 189 -1.23 -4.56 -4.21
C ILE A 189 0.25 -4.19 -4.31
#